data_db7f52125477a19eb572077deb4d391a
#
_entry.id   db7f52125477a19eb572077deb4d391a
#
_cell.length_a   1.000
_cell.length_b   1.000
_cell.length_c   1.000
_cell.angle_alpha   90.00
_cell.angle_beta   90.00
_cell.angle_gamma   90.00
#
_symmetry.space_group_name_H-M   'P 1'
#
loop_
_entity.id
_entity.type
_entity.pdbx_description
1 polymer ?
#
loop_
_entity_poly.entity_id
_entity_poly.type
_entity_poly.pdbx_seq_one_letter_code
_entity_poly.pdbx_strand_id
1 'polypeptide(L)'
;MNRTIKTFSVTAALLCVAAIGCTDPTVAPKSSVSSANVFNDPNAYRAFLAKIYGGLIVTGQRGPDGNPDIAGIDEGFGEYLRLYWYLQEMPTDEAVIGWNDPGLPDLNTGLWGADNSMVNAMYYRVFYQVMLVNEFLRQSTDVKLDSRGQFDPTLRTNVHFYRAEARFLRALSYWHGIDLFGNIPLVTEDDALGATPPKQATRAEIYAYAVSELNDIIGQLPPKGPSTYGRATPEAAHMLLAKLYLNAAVYTGTANYAGAATEAQAVISAGYSLPANFRSNFTADNNSSPELILVAAQDGRSTQTWGGMTFLIHAGCGGSMSAATYGIDYCWGGYRMKQQTYRRFAAGDSRAAFFYTTGQTDSVSDRGDFTKGIAAPKFTNLKANGDTAQAKGMVDTDFPIFRLADAYLIYAEANIRGGGGSAANALTYLNAVRQRAYGGTSANFAALPPVDTILAERGRELLFEASRRSDLIRFGVFTGGTYVWAWKGGTPGGSALPTFRDLYPLPANELIANPNLQQNPGY
;
A
#
# COMPACT_ATOMS: atom_id res chain seq x y z
N MET A 1 -20.75 59.85 -53.74
CA MET A 1 -19.64 59.13 -52.98
C MET A 1 -19.69 59.26 -51.45
N ASN A 2 -20.31 60.26 -50.87
CA ASN A 2 -20.28 60.51 -49.45
C ASN A 2 -21.35 59.80 -48.60
N ARG A 3 -22.39 59.17 -49.17
CA ARG A 3 -23.43 58.45 -48.40
C ARG A 3 -23.08 56.99 -48.15
N THR A 4 -22.38 56.36 -49.11
CA THR A 4 -21.96 54.93 -48.98
C THR A 4 -20.82 54.74 -47.97
N ILE A 5 -19.93 55.71 -47.78
CA ILE A 5 -18.83 55.66 -46.85
C ILE A 5 -19.31 55.79 -45.36
N LYS A 6 -20.37 56.62 -45.11
CA LYS A 6 -20.95 56.77 -43.76
C LYS A 6 -21.69 55.52 -43.32
N THR A 7 -22.36 54.82 -44.23
CA THR A 7 -23.07 53.56 -43.90
C THR A 7 -22.09 52.43 -43.60
N PHE A 8 -20.98 52.35 -44.34
CA PHE A 8 -19.94 51.35 -44.09
C PHE A 8 -19.22 51.57 -42.76
N SER A 9 -18.96 52.81 -42.36
CA SER A 9 -18.32 53.16 -41.07
C SER A 9 -19.23 52.87 -39.86
N VAL A 10 -20.53 53.08 -39.98
CA VAL A 10 -21.51 52.80 -38.91
C VAL A 10 -21.72 51.28 -38.75
N THR A 11 -21.73 50.51 -39.86
CA THR A 11 -21.88 49.05 -39.82
C THR A 11 -20.61 48.38 -39.28
N ALA A 12 -19.43 48.89 -39.61
CA ALA A 12 -18.16 48.42 -39.05
C ALA A 12 -18.03 48.72 -37.54
N ALA A 13 -18.48 49.90 -37.08
CA ALA A 13 -18.50 50.27 -35.67
C ALA A 13 -19.51 49.42 -34.86
N LEU A 14 -20.68 49.07 -35.43
CA LEU A 14 -21.63 48.16 -34.78
C LEU A 14 -21.13 46.70 -34.71
N LEU A 15 -20.40 46.24 -35.74
CA LEU A 15 -19.76 44.92 -35.70
C LEU A 15 -18.60 44.82 -34.69
N CYS A 16 -17.83 45.88 -34.49
CA CYS A 16 -16.78 45.94 -33.46
C CYS A 16 -17.36 45.98 -32.02
N VAL A 17 -18.51 46.59 -31.79
CA VAL A 17 -19.17 46.58 -30.47
C VAL A 17 -19.83 45.24 -30.16
N ALA A 18 -20.30 44.49 -31.16
CA ALA A 18 -20.81 43.13 -30.97
C ALA A 18 -19.70 42.08 -30.68
N ALA A 19 -18.43 42.38 -31.04
CA ALA A 19 -17.27 41.50 -30.74
C ALA A 19 -16.69 41.70 -29.33
N ILE A 20 -17.14 42.70 -28.56
CA ILE A 20 -16.74 42.93 -27.16
C ILE A 20 -17.76 42.29 -26.18
N GLY A 21 -18.72 41.52 -26.69
CA GLY A 21 -19.63 40.71 -25.90
C GLY A 21 -18.94 39.49 -25.34
N CYS A 22 -18.24 39.69 -24.26
CA CYS A 22 -17.93 38.82 -23.13
C CYS A 22 -18.16 37.32 -23.37
N THR A 23 -17.13 36.62 -23.70
CA THR A 23 -16.90 35.34 -23.03
C THR A 23 -16.07 35.64 -21.81
N ASP A 24 -16.68 35.81 -20.66
CA ASP A 24 -15.96 35.76 -19.38
C ASP A 24 -15.46 34.32 -19.23
N PRO A 25 -14.15 34.05 -19.40
CA PRO A 25 -13.62 32.70 -19.29
C PRO A 25 -13.65 32.17 -17.85
N THR A 26 -14.12 33.02 -16.90
CA THR A 26 -14.19 32.70 -15.47
C THR A 26 -15.60 32.26 -15.03
N VAL A 27 -16.60 32.17 -15.92
CA VAL A 27 -17.91 31.63 -15.56
C VAL A 27 -17.79 30.15 -15.26
N ALA A 28 -17.66 29.83 -13.99
CA ALA A 28 -17.76 28.46 -13.52
C ALA A 28 -19.09 27.84 -13.97
N PRO A 29 -19.09 26.67 -14.61
CA PRO A 29 -20.32 26.01 -15.05
C PRO A 29 -21.22 25.78 -13.84
N LYS A 30 -22.40 26.39 -13.80
CA LYS A 30 -23.35 26.28 -12.68
C LYS A 30 -23.90 24.86 -12.48
N SER A 31 -23.73 23.98 -13.46
CA SER A 31 -24.21 22.59 -13.47
C SER A 31 -23.10 21.55 -13.28
N SER A 32 -21.83 21.93 -13.17
CA SER A 32 -20.73 20.99 -12.93
C SER A 32 -20.30 21.02 -11.46
N VAL A 33 -20.07 19.83 -10.91
CA VAL A 33 -19.43 19.66 -9.61
C VAL A 33 -17.94 19.99 -9.78
N SER A 34 -17.47 21.01 -9.06
CA SER A 34 -16.06 21.42 -9.04
C SER A 34 -15.58 21.45 -7.59
N SER A 35 -14.26 21.41 -7.36
CA SER A 35 -13.69 21.59 -6.02
C SER A 35 -14.18 22.89 -5.36
N ALA A 36 -14.50 23.92 -6.15
CA ALA A 36 -14.98 25.20 -5.61
C ALA A 36 -16.37 25.10 -4.97
N ASN A 37 -17.24 24.23 -5.46
CA ASN A 37 -18.64 24.14 -5.02
C ASN A 37 -18.99 22.87 -4.22
N VAL A 38 -18.26 21.78 -4.37
CA VAL A 38 -18.53 20.52 -3.67
C VAL A 38 -18.39 20.68 -2.15
N PHE A 39 -17.40 21.42 -1.71
CA PHE A 39 -17.13 21.65 -0.28
C PHE A 39 -18.03 22.71 0.38
N ASN A 40 -19.04 23.25 -0.34
CA ASN A 40 -20.10 24.01 0.28
C ASN A 40 -21.04 23.11 1.12
N ASP A 41 -21.11 21.81 0.79
CA ASP A 41 -21.77 20.81 1.65
C ASP A 41 -20.79 20.38 2.78
N PRO A 42 -21.15 20.54 4.06
CA PRO A 42 -20.33 20.08 5.19
C PRO A 42 -20.01 18.58 5.16
N ASN A 43 -20.84 17.75 4.56
CA ASN A 43 -20.60 16.31 4.42
C ASN A 43 -19.51 15.97 3.40
N ALA A 44 -19.17 16.88 2.50
CA ALA A 44 -18.19 16.67 1.46
C ALA A 44 -16.78 16.40 2.02
N TYR A 45 -16.42 16.96 3.17
CA TYR A 45 -15.12 16.72 3.80
C TYR A 45 -14.96 15.25 4.19
N ARG A 46 -15.98 14.67 4.82
CA ARG A 46 -15.99 13.24 5.18
C ARG A 46 -16.01 12.35 3.93
N ALA A 47 -16.83 12.69 2.94
CA ALA A 47 -16.94 11.93 1.71
C ALA A 47 -15.61 11.94 0.91
N PHE A 48 -14.92 13.08 0.88
CA PHE A 48 -13.63 13.18 0.20
C PHE A 48 -12.53 12.41 0.94
N LEU A 49 -12.48 12.48 2.28
CA LEU A 49 -11.57 11.64 3.06
C LEU A 49 -11.84 10.14 2.80
N ALA A 50 -13.11 9.74 2.75
CA ALA A 50 -13.47 8.35 2.41
C ALA A 50 -12.97 7.95 1.00
N LYS A 51 -12.98 8.88 0.01
CA LYS A 51 -12.37 8.65 -1.30
C LYS A 51 -10.86 8.46 -1.21
N ILE A 52 -10.16 9.20 -0.34
CA ILE A 52 -8.71 9.03 -0.14
C ILE A 52 -8.41 7.63 0.44
N TYR A 53 -9.14 7.18 1.46
CA TYR A 53 -9.03 5.80 1.97
C TYR A 53 -9.42 4.78 0.90
N GLY A 54 -10.52 5.03 0.18
CA GLY A 54 -11.00 4.20 -0.91
C GLY A 54 -9.98 4.02 -2.03
N GLY A 55 -9.11 5.00 -2.27
CA GLY A 55 -8.03 4.91 -3.24
C GLY A 55 -7.00 3.80 -2.96
N LEU A 56 -6.96 3.28 -1.73
CA LEU A 56 -6.14 2.13 -1.35
C LEU A 56 -6.83 0.78 -1.62
N ILE A 57 -8.16 0.75 -1.77
CA ILE A 57 -8.97 -0.48 -1.71
C ILE A 57 -9.91 -0.70 -2.90
N VAL A 58 -10.13 0.31 -3.74
CA VAL A 58 -10.97 0.20 -4.95
C VAL A 58 -10.26 0.76 -6.17
N THR A 59 -10.64 0.29 -7.35
CA THR A 59 -10.04 0.71 -8.62
C THR A 59 -10.58 2.03 -9.13
N GLY A 60 -11.82 2.39 -8.75
CA GLY A 60 -12.48 3.59 -9.24
C GLY A 60 -13.79 3.88 -8.53
N GLN A 61 -14.60 4.75 -9.13
CA GLN A 61 -15.87 5.25 -8.55
C GLN A 61 -17.03 4.25 -8.69
N ARG A 62 -16.92 3.31 -9.62
CA ARG A 62 -17.88 2.23 -9.85
C ARG A 62 -17.14 0.91 -9.78
N GLY A 63 -17.39 0.15 -8.77
CA GLY A 63 -16.85 -1.17 -8.65
C GLY A 63 -17.78 -2.24 -9.25
N PRO A 64 -17.26 -3.41 -9.55
CA PRO A 64 -15.84 -3.75 -9.69
C PRO A 64 -15.25 -3.33 -11.04
N ASP A 65 -16.11 -3.03 -12.04
CA ASP A 65 -15.78 -2.69 -13.42
C ASP A 65 -16.39 -1.31 -13.78
N GLY A 66 -15.59 -0.38 -14.22
CA GLY A 66 -16.02 0.91 -14.76
C GLY A 66 -15.44 2.13 -14.06
N ASN A 67 -15.13 3.15 -14.87
CA ASN A 67 -14.56 4.42 -14.44
C ASN A 67 -13.31 4.28 -13.53
N PRO A 68 -12.24 3.63 -14.01
CA PRO A 68 -11.01 3.47 -13.23
C PRO A 68 -10.39 4.83 -12.90
N ASP A 69 -9.76 4.92 -11.73
CA ASP A 69 -9.05 6.13 -11.29
C ASP A 69 -7.77 6.38 -12.11
N ILE A 70 -7.17 5.33 -12.67
CA ILE A 70 -5.98 5.40 -13.53
C ILE A 70 -6.25 4.70 -14.86
N ALA A 71 -5.67 5.22 -15.93
CA ALA A 71 -5.82 4.69 -17.29
C ALA A 71 -4.64 3.78 -17.68
N GLY A 72 -4.83 3.02 -18.78
CA GLY A 72 -3.76 2.24 -19.41
C GLY A 72 -3.50 0.87 -18.80
N ILE A 73 -4.33 0.42 -17.87
CA ILE A 73 -4.30 -0.90 -17.26
C ILE A 73 -5.74 -1.38 -17.01
N ASP A 74 -5.96 -2.69 -17.06
CA ASP A 74 -7.22 -3.30 -16.64
C ASP A 74 -7.57 -2.93 -15.19
N GLU A 75 -8.84 -2.66 -14.93
CA GLU A 75 -9.33 -2.17 -13.65
C GLU A 75 -9.02 -3.12 -12.50
N GLY A 76 -9.18 -4.42 -12.70
CA GLY A 76 -8.90 -5.42 -11.67
C GLY A 76 -7.42 -5.45 -11.27
N PHE A 77 -6.50 -5.14 -12.17
CA PHE A 77 -5.07 -5.03 -11.89
C PHE A 77 -4.68 -3.65 -11.34
N GLY A 78 -5.42 -2.60 -11.71
CA GLY A 78 -5.11 -1.21 -11.38
C GLY A 78 -5.40 -0.80 -9.93
N GLU A 79 -5.79 -1.70 -9.05
CA GLU A 79 -6.06 -1.41 -7.64
C GLU A 79 -4.75 -1.31 -6.84
N TYR A 80 -4.69 -0.35 -5.89
CA TYR A 80 -3.47 0.01 -5.16
C TYR A 80 -2.86 -1.15 -4.37
N LEU A 81 -3.67 -1.84 -3.54
CA LEU A 81 -3.19 -2.92 -2.69
C LEU A 81 -2.70 -4.11 -3.52
N ARG A 82 -3.41 -4.49 -4.60
CA ARG A 82 -3.01 -5.55 -5.51
C ARG A 82 -1.67 -5.24 -6.18
N LEU A 83 -1.49 -4.00 -6.69
CA LEU A 83 -0.23 -3.57 -7.31
C LEU A 83 0.92 -3.55 -6.29
N TYR A 84 0.68 -3.02 -5.09
CA TYR A 84 1.68 -2.98 -4.03
C TYR A 84 2.10 -4.40 -3.62
N TRP A 85 1.13 -5.31 -3.45
CA TRP A 85 1.40 -6.71 -3.16
C TRP A 85 2.22 -7.37 -4.29
N TYR A 86 1.87 -7.12 -5.55
CA TYR A 86 2.64 -7.63 -6.68
C TYR A 86 4.12 -7.22 -6.61
N LEU A 87 4.38 -5.96 -6.36
CA LEU A 87 5.73 -5.43 -6.34
C LEU A 87 6.52 -5.84 -5.09
N GLN A 88 5.86 -6.17 -4.00
CA GLN A 88 6.50 -6.58 -2.75
C GLN A 88 6.69 -8.10 -2.62
N GLU A 89 5.85 -8.91 -3.28
CA GLU A 89 5.84 -10.36 -3.05
C GLU A 89 6.33 -11.19 -4.25
N MET A 90 5.90 -10.85 -5.46
CA MET A 90 6.20 -11.69 -6.63
C MET A 90 7.69 -11.79 -6.98
N PRO A 91 8.50 -10.70 -6.92
CA PRO A 91 9.91 -10.78 -7.24
C PRO A 91 10.76 -11.41 -6.14
N THR A 92 10.14 -11.92 -5.07
CA THR A 92 10.80 -12.46 -3.89
C THR A 92 10.80 -13.99 -3.87
N ASP A 93 11.25 -14.56 -2.77
CA ASP A 93 11.18 -15.99 -2.49
C ASP A 93 9.78 -16.47 -2.08
N GLU A 94 8.77 -15.56 -1.92
CA GLU A 94 7.45 -15.91 -1.40
C GLU A 94 6.48 -16.35 -2.48
N ALA A 95 6.15 -15.50 -3.46
CA ALA A 95 5.07 -15.76 -4.39
C ALA A 95 5.51 -16.00 -5.83
N VAL A 96 4.75 -16.82 -6.54
CA VAL A 96 4.78 -16.94 -8.00
C VAL A 96 3.35 -16.97 -8.54
N ILE A 97 3.09 -16.27 -9.65
CA ILE A 97 1.81 -16.28 -10.38
C ILE A 97 2.02 -16.90 -11.76
N GLY A 98 1.10 -17.79 -12.15
CA GLY A 98 1.14 -18.48 -13.45
C GLY A 98 0.54 -17.70 -14.61
N TRP A 99 -0.17 -16.61 -14.35
CA TRP A 99 -0.84 -15.81 -15.38
C TRP A 99 0.14 -15.08 -16.28
N ASN A 100 -0.27 -14.88 -17.55
CA ASN A 100 0.56 -14.25 -18.58
C ASN A 100 0.11 -12.82 -18.93
N ASP A 101 -0.64 -12.17 -18.04
CA ASP A 101 -1.02 -10.77 -18.23
C ASP A 101 0.21 -9.88 -18.37
N PRO A 102 0.15 -8.83 -19.22
CA PRO A 102 1.30 -7.98 -19.49
C PRO A 102 1.95 -7.44 -18.21
N GLY A 103 3.25 -7.66 -18.06
CA GLY A 103 4.04 -7.24 -16.90
C GLY A 103 4.13 -8.25 -15.75
N LEU A 104 3.19 -9.18 -15.57
CA LEU A 104 3.26 -10.18 -14.50
C LEU A 104 4.43 -11.16 -14.62
N PRO A 105 4.73 -11.76 -15.80
CA PRO A 105 5.88 -12.63 -15.96
C PRO A 105 7.21 -12.00 -15.55
N ASP A 106 7.37 -10.69 -15.81
CA ASP A 106 8.59 -9.96 -15.46
C ASP A 106 8.77 -9.83 -13.95
N LEU A 107 7.67 -9.61 -13.22
CA LEU A 107 7.70 -9.54 -11.75
C LEU A 107 8.11 -10.88 -11.12
N ASN A 108 7.64 -12.02 -11.64
CA ASN A 108 8.08 -13.33 -11.17
C ASN A 108 9.59 -13.55 -11.31
N THR A 109 10.20 -12.92 -12.30
CA THR A 109 11.61 -13.16 -12.69
C THR A 109 12.56 -12.06 -12.22
N GLY A 110 12.05 -10.89 -11.86
CA GLY A 110 12.86 -9.72 -11.56
C GLY A 110 13.41 -9.01 -12.81
N LEU A 111 12.83 -9.24 -14.00
CA LEU A 111 13.34 -8.76 -15.29
C LEU A 111 12.44 -7.69 -15.94
N TRP A 112 11.80 -6.86 -15.15
CA TRP A 112 10.94 -5.76 -15.62
C TRP A 112 11.70 -4.64 -16.33
N GLY A 113 11.04 -3.96 -17.27
CA GLY A 113 11.49 -2.73 -17.94
C GLY A 113 10.74 -1.48 -17.46
N ALA A 114 11.12 -0.32 -17.97
CA ALA A 114 10.46 0.97 -17.68
C ALA A 114 9.06 1.10 -18.34
N ASP A 115 8.68 0.17 -19.18
CA ASP A 115 7.38 0.02 -19.83
C ASP A 115 6.47 -1.01 -19.14
N ASN A 116 6.93 -1.66 -18.06
CA ASN A 116 6.13 -2.65 -17.34
C ASN A 116 4.85 -2.02 -16.80
N SER A 117 3.69 -2.53 -17.23
CA SER A 117 2.37 -1.96 -16.93
C SER A 117 2.02 -1.95 -15.44
N MET A 118 2.41 -2.99 -14.68
CA MET A 118 2.14 -3.09 -13.24
C MET A 118 3.00 -2.11 -12.44
N VAL A 119 4.28 -1.96 -12.81
CA VAL A 119 5.20 -0.99 -12.21
C VAL A 119 4.72 0.43 -12.46
N ASN A 120 4.35 0.74 -13.70
CA ASN A 120 3.84 2.07 -14.09
C ASN A 120 2.52 2.39 -13.36
N ALA A 121 1.59 1.44 -13.29
CA ALA A 121 0.32 1.62 -12.60
C ALA A 121 0.52 1.91 -11.11
N MET A 122 1.46 1.24 -10.44
CA MET A 122 1.77 1.53 -9.03
C MET A 122 2.34 2.93 -8.84
N TYR A 123 3.22 3.40 -9.74
CA TYR A 123 3.70 4.77 -9.73
C TYR A 123 2.53 5.78 -9.83
N TYR A 124 1.62 5.56 -10.75
CA TYR A 124 0.43 6.42 -10.90
C TYR A 124 -0.50 6.35 -9.69
N ARG A 125 -0.65 5.19 -9.05
CA ARG A 125 -1.43 5.07 -7.80
C ARG A 125 -0.84 5.89 -6.66
N VAL A 126 0.47 5.87 -6.49
CA VAL A 126 1.15 6.70 -5.47
C VAL A 126 0.83 8.18 -5.69
N PHE A 127 0.99 8.68 -6.92
CA PHE A 127 0.75 10.10 -7.20
C PHE A 127 -0.72 10.48 -7.25
N TYR A 128 -1.61 9.57 -7.66
CA TYR A 128 -3.05 9.79 -7.55
C TYR A 128 -3.47 10.02 -6.09
N GLN A 129 -2.97 9.21 -5.15
CA GLN A 129 -3.19 9.40 -3.72
C GLN A 129 -2.66 10.76 -3.23
N VAL A 130 -1.42 11.09 -3.58
CA VAL A 130 -0.80 12.37 -3.20
C VAL A 130 -1.63 13.55 -3.71
N MET A 131 -2.12 13.50 -4.96
CA MET A 131 -2.93 14.56 -5.54
C MET A 131 -4.28 14.72 -4.86
N LEU A 132 -4.97 13.62 -4.52
CA LEU A 132 -6.22 13.65 -3.75
C LEU A 132 -6.00 14.32 -2.38
N VAL A 133 -4.94 13.93 -1.67
CA VAL A 133 -4.63 14.51 -0.37
C VAL A 133 -4.32 16.01 -0.49
N ASN A 134 -3.48 16.40 -1.44
CA ASN A 134 -3.13 17.80 -1.63
C ASN A 134 -4.37 18.66 -1.93
N GLU A 135 -5.27 18.19 -2.80
CA GLU A 135 -6.52 18.92 -3.06
C GLU A 135 -7.40 19.00 -1.82
N PHE A 136 -7.55 17.91 -1.06
CA PHE A 136 -8.30 17.95 0.20
C PHE A 136 -7.73 18.98 1.18
N LEU A 137 -6.41 19.03 1.34
CA LEU A 137 -5.74 19.97 2.25
C LEU A 137 -5.93 21.42 1.82
N ARG A 138 -5.87 21.72 0.50
CA ARG A 138 -6.16 23.06 -0.04
C ARG A 138 -7.61 23.50 0.26
N GLN A 139 -8.56 22.57 0.19
CA GLN A 139 -9.98 22.87 0.33
C GLN A 139 -10.48 22.86 1.78
N SER A 140 -9.71 22.36 2.73
CA SER A 140 -10.14 22.13 4.11
C SER A 140 -9.45 23.03 5.15
N THR A 141 -8.81 24.14 4.72
CA THR A 141 -8.22 25.13 5.64
C THR A 141 -9.29 25.91 6.41
N ASP A 142 -8.96 26.46 7.59
CA ASP A 142 -9.90 27.29 8.36
C ASP A 142 -10.37 28.50 7.55
N VAL A 143 -9.50 29.12 6.76
CA VAL A 143 -9.87 30.21 5.84
C VAL A 143 -10.95 29.77 4.84
N LYS A 144 -10.83 28.55 4.32
CA LYS A 144 -11.85 27.99 3.41
C LYS A 144 -13.16 27.67 4.12
N LEU A 145 -13.11 27.15 5.34
CA LEU A 145 -14.28 26.92 6.17
C LEU A 145 -15.00 28.24 6.47
N ASP A 146 -14.27 29.28 6.86
CA ASP A 146 -14.81 30.62 7.11
C ASP A 146 -15.47 31.20 5.87
N SER A 147 -14.83 31.12 4.71
CA SER A 147 -15.36 31.65 3.45
C SER A 147 -16.63 30.95 2.99
N ARG A 148 -16.91 29.74 3.49
CA ARG A 148 -18.12 28.95 3.22
C ARG A 148 -19.17 29.06 4.32
N GLY A 149 -18.93 29.87 5.34
CA GLY A 149 -19.85 30.03 6.48
C GLY A 149 -19.97 28.80 7.37
N GLN A 150 -18.96 27.94 7.38
CA GLN A 150 -18.93 26.66 8.11
C GLN A 150 -18.29 26.85 9.50
N PHE A 151 -19.07 27.37 10.44
CA PHE A 151 -18.63 27.76 11.77
C PHE A 151 -18.94 26.73 12.87
N ASP A 152 -19.61 25.62 12.55
CA ASP A 152 -19.91 24.56 13.51
C ASP A 152 -18.65 23.99 14.15
N PRO A 153 -18.49 24.03 15.49
CA PRO A 153 -17.26 23.58 16.17
C PRO A 153 -17.00 22.08 16.00
N THR A 154 -18.07 21.26 15.92
CA THR A 154 -17.95 19.80 15.73
C THR A 154 -17.43 19.48 14.33
N LEU A 155 -17.97 20.16 13.32
CA LEU A 155 -17.47 20.04 11.94
C LEU A 155 -15.99 20.40 11.88
N ARG A 156 -15.59 21.54 12.47
CA ARG A 156 -14.18 22.00 12.46
C ARG A 156 -13.24 21.01 13.13
N THR A 157 -13.62 20.52 14.30
CA THR A 157 -12.86 19.48 15.00
C THR A 157 -12.68 18.23 14.11
N ASN A 158 -13.75 17.77 13.48
CA ASN A 158 -13.70 16.63 12.58
C ASN A 158 -12.83 16.91 11.35
N VAL A 159 -12.91 18.11 10.75
CA VAL A 159 -12.09 18.48 9.59
C VAL A 159 -10.61 18.52 9.98
N HIS A 160 -10.24 18.98 11.17
CA HIS A 160 -8.86 18.93 11.65
C HIS A 160 -8.36 17.48 11.77
N PHE A 161 -9.15 16.54 12.32
CA PHE A 161 -8.82 15.11 12.29
C PHE A 161 -8.66 14.60 10.86
N TYR A 162 -9.58 14.94 9.95
CA TYR A 162 -9.51 14.50 8.54
C TYR A 162 -8.27 15.03 7.83
N ARG A 163 -7.81 16.24 8.15
CA ARG A 163 -6.56 16.78 7.62
C ARG A 163 -5.34 16.00 8.11
N ALA A 164 -5.28 15.65 9.40
CA ALA A 164 -4.21 14.83 9.95
C ALA A 164 -4.18 13.43 9.31
N GLU A 165 -5.35 12.79 9.13
CA GLU A 165 -5.47 11.51 8.45
C GLU A 165 -5.06 11.58 6.97
N ALA A 166 -5.44 12.61 6.26
CA ALA A 166 -5.03 12.83 4.87
C ALA A 166 -3.50 12.97 4.76
N ARG A 167 -2.86 13.74 5.66
CA ARG A 167 -1.40 13.88 5.74
C ARG A 167 -0.73 12.53 6.05
N PHE A 168 -1.30 11.72 6.94
CA PHE A 168 -0.84 10.34 7.18
C PHE A 168 -0.87 9.51 5.89
N LEU A 169 -1.98 9.52 5.13
CA LEU A 169 -2.13 8.75 3.89
C LEU A 169 -1.16 9.23 2.80
N ARG A 170 -0.82 10.53 2.76
CA ARG A 170 0.24 11.06 1.91
C ARG A 170 1.62 10.55 2.31
N ALA A 171 1.93 10.56 3.60
CA ALA A 171 3.19 10.02 4.11
C ALA A 171 3.32 8.52 3.83
N LEU A 172 2.23 7.74 3.96
CA LEU A 172 2.16 6.33 3.58
C LEU A 172 2.46 6.14 2.08
N SER A 173 1.85 6.96 1.21
CA SER A 173 2.06 6.88 -0.23
C SER A 173 3.49 7.27 -0.61
N TYR A 174 4.07 8.29 0.01
CA TYR A 174 5.47 8.65 -0.20
C TYR A 174 6.44 7.57 0.31
N TRP A 175 6.14 6.93 1.45
CA TRP A 175 6.94 5.78 1.88
C TRP A 175 6.93 4.66 0.85
N HIS A 176 5.76 4.26 0.32
CA HIS A 176 5.69 3.28 -0.77
C HIS A 176 6.45 3.77 -2.01
N GLY A 177 6.33 5.05 -2.36
CA GLY A 177 7.03 5.65 -3.49
C GLY A 177 8.55 5.55 -3.39
N ILE A 178 9.14 5.95 -2.23
CA ILE A 178 10.59 5.87 -2.04
C ILE A 178 11.11 4.45 -1.87
N ASP A 179 10.30 3.54 -1.32
CA ASP A 179 10.69 2.13 -1.20
C ASP A 179 10.79 1.45 -2.58
N LEU A 180 9.84 1.73 -3.46
CA LEU A 180 9.75 1.13 -4.78
C LEU A 180 10.64 1.83 -5.82
N PHE A 181 10.59 3.17 -5.89
CA PHE A 181 11.14 3.95 -7.01
C PHE A 181 12.35 4.81 -6.64
N GLY A 182 12.68 4.97 -5.37
CA GLY A 182 13.80 5.81 -4.94
C GLY A 182 13.53 7.31 -5.06
N ASN A 183 14.22 7.98 -5.98
CA ASN A 183 14.04 9.41 -6.21
C ASN A 183 12.78 9.65 -7.06
N ILE A 184 11.83 10.41 -6.52
CA ILE A 184 10.54 10.74 -7.16
C ILE A 184 10.19 12.22 -6.91
N PRO A 185 9.22 12.82 -7.59
CA PRO A 185 8.75 14.17 -7.24
C PRO A 185 8.21 14.26 -5.81
N LEU A 186 8.53 15.36 -5.13
CA LEU A 186 7.88 15.77 -3.90
C LEU A 186 6.91 16.91 -4.20
N VAL A 187 5.61 16.66 -4.05
CA VAL A 187 4.54 17.61 -4.35
C VAL A 187 3.59 17.71 -3.15
N THR A 188 3.31 18.92 -2.73
CA THR A 188 2.46 19.24 -1.58
C THR A 188 1.24 20.09 -1.97
N GLU A 189 0.39 20.42 -1.03
CA GLU A 189 -0.73 21.35 -1.22
C GLU A 189 -0.29 22.78 -1.55
N ASP A 190 0.94 23.15 -1.25
CA ASP A 190 1.49 24.49 -1.49
C ASP A 190 1.99 24.67 -2.93
N ASP A 191 2.19 23.56 -3.65
CA ASP A 191 2.65 23.61 -5.04
C ASP A 191 1.52 24.04 -5.98
N ALA A 192 1.85 24.92 -6.93
CA ALA A 192 0.90 25.45 -7.90
C ALA A 192 0.41 24.34 -8.87
N LEU A 193 -0.91 24.28 -9.09
CA LEU A 193 -1.49 23.30 -9.99
C LEU A 193 -1.14 23.61 -11.45
N GLY A 194 -0.58 22.65 -12.18
CA GLY A 194 -0.40 22.67 -13.63
C GLY A 194 0.60 23.71 -14.18
N ALA A 195 1.34 24.42 -13.33
CA ALA A 195 2.22 25.51 -13.78
C ALA A 195 3.52 25.01 -14.41
N THR A 196 4.18 24.05 -13.80
CA THR A 196 5.45 23.45 -14.28
C THR A 196 5.55 22.00 -13.82
N PRO A 197 6.21 21.12 -14.61
CA PRO A 197 6.50 19.78 -14.15
C PRO A 197 7.31 19.79 -12.84
N PRO A 198 6.94 18.98 -11.82
CA PRO A 198 7.60 18.99 -10.54
C PRO A 198 9.05 18.51 -10.64
N LYS A 199 9.90 19.02 -9.77
CA LYS A 199 11.29 18.56 -9.65
C LYS A 199 11.32 17.19 -8.97
N GLN A 200 12.30 16.37 -9.38
CA GLN A 200 12.63 15.15 -8.67
C GLN A 200 13.31 15.50 -7.36
N ALA A 201 12.83 14.95 -6.25
CA ALA A 201 13.49 15.01 -4.96
C ALA A 201 14.28 13.70 -4.72
N THR A 202 15.31 13.76 -3.91
CA THR A 202 16.06 12.58 -3.50
C THR A 202 15.23 11.72 -2.56
N ARG A 203 15.52 10.44 -2.55
CA ARG A 203 14.92 9.47 -1.61
C ARG A 203 15.03 9.94 -0.15
N ALA A 204 16.17 10.52 0.21
CA ALA A 204 16.44 11.03 1.56
C ALA A 204 15.60 12.28 1.90
N GLU A 205 15.39 13.20 0.95
CA GLU A 205 14.53 14.37 1.17
C GLU A 205 13.07 13.96 1.39
N ILE A 206 12.55 13.01 0.62
CA ILE A 206 11.17 12.53 0.78
C ILE A 206 11.02 11.73 2.08
N TYR A 207 12.03 10.93 2.44
CA TYR A 207 12.07 10.28 3.75
C TYR A 207 11.98 11.30 4.89
N ALA A 208 12.80 12.35 4.84
CA ALA A 208 12.79 13.43 5.85
C ALA A 208 11.43 14.13 5.91
N TYR A 209 10.82 14.41 4.76
CA TYR A 209 9.49 14.98 4.65
C TYR A 209 8.44 14.06 5.32
N ALA A 210 8.39 12.78 4.97
CA ALA A 210 7.43 11.84 5.53
C ALA A 210 7.58 11.70 7.05
N VAL A 211 8.82 11.64 7.56
CA VAL A 211 9.11 11.61 9.00
C VAL A 211 8.63 12.90 9.68
N SER A 212 8.88 14.07 9.09
CA SER A 212 8.43 15.35 9.63
C SER A 212 6.90 15.44 9.69
N GLU A 213 6.21 15.05 8.60
CA GLU A 213 4.75 15.03 8.55
C GLU A 213 4.16 14.15 9.66
N LEU A 214 4.67 12.92 9.81
CA LEU A 214 4.17 11.99 10.83
C LEU A 214 4.38 12.52 12.25
N ASN A 215 5.55 13.05 12.56
CA ASN A 215 5.81 13.62 13.88
C ASN A 215 4.90 14.82 14.21
N ASP A 216 4.59 15.65 13.21
CA ASP A 216 3.69 16.80 13.40
C ASP A 216 2.23 16.35 13.66
N ILE A 217 1.76 15.31 12.99
CA ILE A 217 0.34 14.91 13.07
C ILE A 217 0.00 13.92 14.18
N ILE A 218 0.96 13.26 14.83
CA ILE A 218 0.67 12.24 15.87
C ILE A 218 -0.33 12.75 16.91
N GLY A 219 -0.11 13.96 17.44
CA GLY A 219 -1.01 14.57 18.42
C GLY A 219 -2.32 15.14 17.85
N GLN A 220 -2.47 15.13 16.52
CA GLN A 220 -3.64 15.65 15.81
C GLN A 220 -4.54 14.55 15.24
N LEU A 221 -4.08 13.29 15.25
CA LEU A 221 -4.87 12.14 14.78
C LEU A 221 -5.98 11.78 15.78
N PRO A 222 -7.11 11.22 15.29
CA PRO A 222 -8.16 10.76 16.17
C PRO A 222 -7.69 9.60 17.04
N PRO A 223 -8.06 9.55 18.33
CA PRO A 223 -7.64 8.48 19.23
C PRO A 223 -8.21 7.12 18.80
N LYS A 224 -7.48 6.05 19.12
CA LYS A 224 -7.93 4.67 18.91
C LYS A 224 -9.28 4.39 19.57
N GLY A 225 -10.20 3.80 18.82
CA GLY A 225 -11.53 3.41 19.32
C GLY A 225 -12.37 2.72 18.23
N PRO A 226 -13.57 2.22 18.58
CA PRO A 226 -14.44 1.56 17.60
C PRO A 226 -14.82 2.43 16.39
N SER A 227 -14.96 3.73 16.57
CA SER A 227 -15.29 4.69 15.51
C SER A 227 -14.11 5.06 14.60
N THR A 228 -12.91 4.64 14.95
CA THR A 228 -11.67 4.88 14.20
C THR A 228 -11.05 3.62 13.62
N TYR A 229 -11.77 2.50 13.65
CA TYR A 229 -11.34 1.28 12.96
C TYR A 229 -11.16 1.57 11.45
N GLY A 230 -10.06 1.09 10.87
CA GLY A 230 -9.68 1.36 9.48
C GLY A 230 -9.20 2.79 9.20
N ARG A 231 -9.16 3.66 10.19
CA ARG A 231 -8.66 5.04 10.10
C ARG A 231 -7.28 5.19 10.75
N ALA A 232 -6.50 6.17 10.29
CA ALA A 232 -5.20 6.47 10.88
C ALA A 232 -5.37 7.02 12.31
N THR A 233 -4.63 6.43 13.24
CA THR A 233 -4.56 6.80 14.65
C THR A 233 -3.11 7.11 15.02
N PRO A 234 -2.80 7.68 16.20
CA PRO A 234 -1.43 7.86 16.65
C PRO A 234 -0.57 6.60 16.53
N GLU A 235 -1.15 5.43 16.85
CA GLU A 235 -0.45 4.15 16.78
C GLU A 235 -0.09 3.74 15.34
N ALA A 236 -0.94 4.07 14.38
CA ALA A 236 -0.63 3.86 12.96
C ALA A 236 0.53 4.76 12.51
N ALA A 237 0.61 6.02 13.00
CA ALA A 237 1.71 6.92 12.71
C ALA A 237 3.02 6.44 13.37
N HIS A 238 3.00 6.00 14.62
CA HIS A 238 4.13 5.36 15.27
C HIS A 238 4.61 4.13 14.51
N MET A 239 3.68 3.30 14.03
CA MET A 239 4.06 2.10 13.25
C MET A 239 4.72 2.47 11.91
N LEU A 240 4.23 3.49 11.21
CA LEU A 240 4.84 3.95 9.96
C LEU A 240 6.22 4.58 10.21
N LEU A 241 6.38 5.36 11.29
CA LEU A 241 7.69 5.86 11.72
C LEU A 241 8.66 4.72 12.05
N ALA A 242 8.21 3.68 12.77
CA ALA A 242 9.03 2.52 13.08
C ALA A 242 9.55 1.83 11.81
N LYS A 243 8.70 1.67 10.78
CA LYS A 243 9.09 1.10 9.48
C LYS A 243 10.06 2.01 8.72
N LEU A 244 9.82 3.32 8.68
CA LEU A 244 10.73 4.30 8.08
C LEU A 244 12.11 4.27 8.75
N TYR A 245 12.16 4.31 10.07
CA TYR A 245 13.41 4.30 10.82
C TYR A 245 14.16 2.96 10.71
N LEU A 246 13.47 1.82 10.68
CA LEU A 246 14.09 0.51 10.48
C LEU A 246 14.82 0.42 9.12
N ASN A 247 14.24 1.05 8.09
CA ASN A 247 14.78 1.08 6.74
C ASN A 247 15.60 2.35 6.42
N ALA A 248 15.90 3.20 7.40
CA ALA A 248 16.59 4.48 7.20
C ALA A 248 17.94 4.32 6.46
N ALA A 249 18.71 3.28 6.78
CA ALA A 249 19.97 3.00 6.10
C ALA A 249 19.78 2.77 4.58
N VAL A 250 18.69 2.11 4.18
CA VAL A 250 18.34 1.87 2.77
C VAL A 250 17.93 3.17 2.08
N TYR A 251 17.22 4.05 2.78
CA TYR A 251 16.65 5.27 2.19
C TYR A 251 17.62 6.45 2.17
N THR A 252 18.51 6.53 3.17
CA THR A 252 19.37 7.71 3.40
C THR A 252 20.85 7.39 3.49
N GLY A 253 21.23 6.11 3.53
CA GLY A 253 22.60 5.68 3.84
C GLY A 253 22.94 5.70 5.34
N THR A 254 22.04 6.21 6.21
CA THR A 254 22.27 6.33 7.66
C THR A 254 21.22 5.55 8.45
N ALA A 255 21.65 4.64 9.32
CA ALA A 255 20.74 3.85 10.14
C ALA A 255 20.08 4.65 11.26
N ASN A 256 18.81 4.34 11.58
CA ASN A 256 18.11 4.89 12.74
C ASN A 256 17.37 3.78 13.52
N TYR A 257 18.10 2.75 13.93
CA TYR A 257 17.52 1.63 14.69
C TYR A 257 17.01 2.06 16.08
N ALA A 258 17.61 3.10 16.69
CA ALA A 258 17.12 3.63 17.97
C ALA A 258 15.72 4.25 17.82
N GLY A 259 15.49 5.04 16.78
CA GLY A 259 14.17 5.56 16.44
C GLY A 259 13.17 4.41 16.17
N ALA A 260 13.56 3.40 15.40
CA ALA A 260 12.71 2.24 15.13
C ALA A 260 12.28 1.50 16.42
N ALA A 261 13.20 1.30 17.36
CA ALA A 261 12.88 0.67 18.65
C ALA A 261 11.93 1.54 19.49
N THR A 262 12.14 2.85 19.51
CA THR A 262 11.31 3.80 20.27
C THR A 262 9.88 3.81 19.73
N GLU A 263 9.69 3.92 18.43
CA GLU A 263 8.37 3.98 17.80
C GLU A 263 7.63 2.63 17.90
N ALA A 264 8.35 1.52 17.71
CA ALA A 264 7.77 0.19 17.92
C ALA A 264 7.33 -0.01 19.37
N GLN A 265 8.10 0.50 20.35
CA GLN A 265 7.72 0.42 21.76
C GLN A 265 6.46 1.25 22.07
N ALA A 266 6.28 2.41 21.43
CA ALA A 266 5.06 3.20 21.58
C ALA A 266 3.82 2.40 21.13
N VAL A 267 3.89 1.72 19.98
CA VAL A 267 2.83 0.82 19.49
C VAL A 267 2.58 -0.34 20.45
N ILE A 268 3.65 -1.00 20.91
CA ILE A 268 3.57 -2.16 21.82
C ILE A 268 2.85 -1.78 23.12
N SER A 269 3.09 -0.56 23.61
CA SER A 269 2.50 -0.06 24.86
C SER A 269 1.04 0.42 24.71
N ALA A 270 0.49 0.46 23.51
CA ALA A 270 -0.84 1.02 23.22
C ALA A 270 -2.00 0.03 23.45
N GLY A 271 -1.74 -1.13 24.06
CA GLY A 271 -2.79 -2.07 24.47
C GLY A 271 -3.33 -2.97 23.36
N TYR A 272 -2.57 -3.19 22.28
CA TYR A 272 -2.82 -4.29 21.34
C TYR A 272 -2.34 -5.63 21.94
N SER A 273 -2.87 -6.75 21.42
CA SER A 273 -2.46 -8.07 21.88
C SER A 273 -2.48 -9.09 20.73
N LEU A 274 -1.64 -10.12 20.83
CA LEU A 274 -1.66 -11.22 19.86
C LEU A 274 -2.85 -12.14 20.18
N PRO A 275 -3.75 -12.42 19.22
CA PRO A 275 -4.78 -13.43 19.41
C PRO A 275 -4.15 -14.83 19.49
N ALA A 276 -4.74 -15.72 20.26
CA ALA A 276 -4.25 -17.10 20.40
C ALA A 276 -4.26 -17.86 19.06
N ASN A 277 -5.28 -17.61 18.24
CA ASN A 277 -5.36 -18.16 16.88
C ASN A 277 -4.81 -17.15 15.87
N PHE A 278 -3.65 -17.48 15.28
CA PHE A 278 -3.02 -16.67 14.23
C PHE A 278 -3.97 -16.35 13.06
N ARG A 279 -4.78 -17.35 12.65
CA ARG A 279 -5.66 -17.22 11.49
C ARG A 279 -6.78 -16.21 11.68
N SER A 280 -7.19 -15.88 12.92
CA SER A 280 -8.25 -14.89 13.17
C SER A 280 -7.91 -13.48 12.67
N ASN A 281 -6.63 -13.19 12.38
CA ASN A 281 -6.22 -11.95 11.73
C ASN A 281 -6.57 -11.89 10.23
N PHE A 282 -7.00 -13.00 9.63
CA PHE A 282 -7.13 -13.17 8.17
C PHE A 282 -8.48 -13.80 7.78
N THR A 283 -9.49 -13.68 8.62
CA THR A 283 -10.89 -14.14 8.40
C THR A 283 -11.78 -12.95 8.05
N ALA A 284 -12.99 -13.23 7.55
CA ALA A 284 -13.95 -12.19 7.12
C ALA A 284 -14.47 -11.30 8.27
N ASP A 285 -14.24 -11.67 9.52
CA ASP A 285 -14.57 -10.93 10.73
C ASP A 285 -13.32 -10.49 11.51
N ASN A 286 -12.18 -10.34 10.81
CA ASN A 286 -10.91 -9.95 11.41
C ASN A 286 -10.90 -8.51 11.97
N ASN A 287 -11.92 -7.71 11.66
CA ASN A 287 -12.16 -6.41 12.29
C ASN A 287 -12.33 -6.50 13.82
N SER A 288 -12.55 -7.69 14.36
CA SER A 288 -12.57 -7.97 15.80
C SER A 288 -11.20 -8.33 16.39
N SER A 289 -10.16 -8.48 15.57
CA SER A 289 -8.83 -8.87 16.04
C SER A 289 -8.17 -7.77 16.89
N PRO A 290 -7.69 -8.11 18.10
CA PRO A 290 -6.99 -7.16 18.96
C PRO A 290 -5.57 -6.83 18.50
N GLU A 291 -5.10 -7.44 17.41
CA GLU A 291 -3.74 -7.26 16.88
C GLU A 291 -3.66 -6.17 15.81
N LEU A 292 -4.77 -5.90 15.09
CA LEU A 292 -4.78 -5.01 13.93
C LEU A 292 -4.70 -3.53 14.34
N ILE A 293 -3.76 -2.80 13.73
CA ILE A 293 -3.48 -1.39 14.02
C ILE A 293 -4.06 -0.51 12.93
N LEU A 294 -3.76 -0.84 11.68
CA LEU A 294 -4.31 -0.19 10.48
C LEU A 294 -4.63 -1.25 9.45
N VAL A 295 -5.79 -1.14 8.83
CA VAL A 295 -6.26 -2.07 7.80
C VAL A 295 -6.71 -1.33 6.55
N ALA A 296 -6.61 -1.98 5.39
CA ALA A 296 -7.40 -1.67 4.22
C ALA A 296 -8.74 -2.38 4.39
N ALA A 297 -9.75 -1.62 4.86
CA ALA A 297 -11.03 -2.17 5.26
C ALA A 297 -11.86 -2.60 4.04
N GLN A 298 -12.43 -3.80 4.09
CA GLN A 298 -13.20 -4.41 3.00
C GLN A 298 -14.64 -4.68 3.43
N ASP A 299 -15.53 -4.47 2.49
CA ASP A 299 -16.95 -4.86 2.59
C ASP A 299 -17.40 -5.31 1.21
N GLY A 300 -17.66 -6.60 1.06
CA GLY A 300 -17.99 -7.22 -0.22
C GLY A 300 -19.23 -6.67 -0.93
N ARG A 301 -19.99 -5.78 -0.28
CA ARG A 301 -21.12 -5.07 -0.89
C ARG A 301 -20.80 -3.64 -1.27
N SER A 302 -19.93 -2.98 -0.50
CA SER A 302 -19.67 -1.54 -0.60
C SER A 302 -18.31 -1.22 -1.25
N THR A 303 -17.28 -2.06 -1.03
CA THR A 303 -15.93 -1.89 -1.59
C THR A 303 -15.64 -2.93 -2.68
N GLN A 304 -16.47 -2.97 -3.71
CA GLN A 304 -16.36 -3.96 -4.77
C GLN A 304 -15.17 -3.67 -5.69
N THR A 305 -14.28 -4.66 -5.83
CA THR A 305 -13.10 -4.62 -6.71
C THR A 305 -12.63 -6.04 -7.05
N TRP A 306 -12.09 -6.24 -8.25
CA TRP A 306 -11.34 -7.45 -8.62
C TRP A 306 -9.87 -7.40 -8.13
N GLY A 307 -9.48 -6.31 -7.47
CA GLY A 307 -8.18 -6.14 -6.80
C GLY A 307 -8.19 -6.55 -5.33
N GLY A 308 -7.20 -6.05 -4.59
CA GLY A 308 -7.09 -6.14 -3.15
C GLY A 308 -7.31 -7.52 -2.58
N MET A 309 -8.14 -7.60 -1.56
CA MET A 309 -8.43 -8.85 -0.85
C MET A 309 -9.23 -9.85 -1.70
N THR A 310 -10.08 -9.39 -2.62
CA THR A 310 -10.76 -10.28 -3.57
C THR A 310 -9.73 -11.06 -4.39
N PHE A 311 -8.73 -10.36 -4.94
CA PHE A 311 -7.61 -11.01 -5.61
C PHE A 311 -6.88 -12.00 -4.69
N LEU A 312 -6.51 -11.59 -3.48
CA LEU A 312 -5.70 -12.42 -2.59
C LEU A 312 -6.40 -13.72 -2.19
N ILE A 313 -7.72 -13.71 -1.99
CA ILE A 313 -8.45 -14.90 -1.59
C ILE A 313 -8.75 -15.81 -2.80
N HIS A 314 -9.26 -15.24 -3.90
CA HIS A 314 -9.60 -16.02 -5.09
C HIS A 314 -8.37 -16.57 -5.81
N ALA A 315 -7.30 -15.77 -5.94
CA ALA A 315 -6.08 -16.18 -6.63
C ALA A 315 -5.21 -17.14 -5.81
N GLY A 316 -5.34 -17.13 -4.48
CA GLY A 316 -4.66 -18.08 -3.59
C GLY A 316 -5.26 -19.50 -3.61
N CYS A 317 -6.40 -19.68 -4.28
CA CYS A 317 -7.13 -20.92 -4.44
C CYS A 317 -7.07 -21.41 -5.90
N GLY A 318 -6.84 -22.72 -6.12
CA GLY A 318 -6.75 -23.28 -7.46
C GLY A 318 -6.56 -24.80 -7.47
N GLY A 319 -6.35 -25.38 -8.65
CA GLY A 319 -6.14 -26.82 -8.80
C GLY A 319 -7.33 -27.63 -8.27
N SER A 320 -7.08 -28.56 -7.36
CA SER A 320 -8.11 -29.41 -6.74
C SER A 320 -8.76 -28.82 -5.48
N MET A 321 -8.45 -27.55 -5.14
CA MET A 321 -9.02 -26.87 -3.98
C MET A 321 -10.49 -26.52 -4.19
N SER A 322 -11.29 -26.60 -3.12
CA SER A 322 -12.70 -26.21 -3.16
C SER A 322 -12.88 -24.75 -2.76
N ALA A 323 -13.45 -23.93 -3.62
CA ALA A 323 -13.75 -22.52 -3.37
C ALA A 323 -14.59 -22.32 -2.08
N ALA A 324 -15.54 -23.19 -1.82
CA ALA A 324 -16.39 -23.15 -0.63
C ALA A 324 -15.60 -23.22 0.67
N THR A 325 -14.45 -23.91 0.70
CA THR A 325 -13.55 -24.00 1.87
C THR A 325 -12.97 -22.64 2.26
N TYR A 326 -12.98 -21.67 1.34
CA TYR A 326 -12.45 -20.32 1.54
C TYR A 326 -13.53 -19.24 1.54
N GLY A 327 -14.84 -19.64 1.49
CA GLY A 327 -15.97 -18.73 1.53
C GLY A 327 -16.20 -17.94 0.23
N ILE A 328 -15.69 -18.44 -0.90
CA ILE A 328 -15.76 -17.80 -2.23
C ILE A 328 -16.55 -18.66 -3.22
N ASP A 329 -16.93 -18.08 -4.35
CA ASP A 329 -17.71 -18.75 -5.39
C ASP A 329 -16.84 -19.60 -6.33
N TYR A 330 -15.63 -19.14 -6.71
CA TYR A 330 -14.68 -19.90 -7.54
C TYR A 330 -13.23 -19.52 -7.27
N CYS A 331 -12.30 -20.42 -7.59
CA CYS A 331 -10.86 -20.23 -7.47
C CYS A 331 -10.27 -19.71 -8.79
N TRP A 332 -9.30 -18.79 -8.72
CA TRP A 332 -8.67 -18.24 -9.93
C TRP A 332 -7.36 -18.93 -10.31
N GLY A 333 -6.76 -19.74 -9.44
CA GLY A 333 -5.53 -20.46 -9.72
C GLY A 333 -4.34 -19.53 -9.99
N GLY A 334 -4.17 -18.51 -9.21
CA GLY A 334 -3.17 -17.46 -9.40
C GLY A 334 -1.84 -17.76 -8.72
N TYR A 335 -1.68 -17.31 -7.46
CA TYR A 335 -0.40 -17.39 -6.76
C TYR A 335 -0.28 -18.61 -5.84
N ARG A 336 0.97 -19.03 -5.63
CA ARG A 336 1.40 -20.06 -4.70
C ARG A 336 2.81 -19.78 -4.21
N MET A 337 3.22 -20.45 -3.14
CA MET A 337 4.56 -20.30 -2.56
C MET A 337 5.63 -20.98 -3.42
N LYS A 338 6.79 -20.34 -3.45
CA LYS A 338 8.06 -20.94 -3.89
C LYS A 338 8.60 -21.87 -2.80
N GLN A 339 9.41 -22.85 -3.18
CA GLN A 339 9.96 -23.86 -2.27
C GLN A 339 10.77 -23.27 -1.12
N GLN A 340 11.46 -22.15 -1.33
CA GLN A 340 12.26 -21.49 -0.30
C GLN A 340 11.39 -21.02 0.87
N THR A 341 10.22 -20.51 0.56
CA THR A 341 9.25 -20.10 1.57
C THR A 341 8.60 -21.29 2.25
N TYR A 342 8.11 -22.27 1.50
CA TYR A 342 7.49 -23.47 2.08
C TYR A 342 8.44 -24.17 3.07
N ARG A 343 9.70 -24.38 2.70
CA ARG A 343 10.71 -25.05 3.53
C ARG A 343 11.19 -24.24 4.73
N ARG A 344 10.79 -22.96 4.86
CA ARG A 344 11.10 -22.11 6.01
C ARG A 344 10.30 -22.50 7.25
N PHE A 345 9.15 -23.15 7.06
CA PHE A 345 8.27 -23.55 8.16
C PHE A 345 8.69 -24.91 8.72
N ALA A 346 8.97 -24.95 10.02
CA ALA A 346 9.29 -26.19 10.71
C ALA A 346 8.01 -26.96 11.11
N ALA A 347 8.15 -28.23 11.40
CA ALA A 347 7.08 -29.02 11.96
C ALA A 347 6.56 -28.40 13.27
N GLY A 348 5.24 -28.35 13.43
CA GLY A 348 4.59 -27.78 14.60
C GLY A 348 4.35 -26.26 14.52
N ASP A 349 4.80 -25.58 13.46
CA ASP A 349 4.47 -24.16 13.23
C ASP A 349 3.02 -24.05 12.73
N SER A 350 2.11 -23.59 13.59
CA SER A 350 0.68 -23.48 13.29
C SER A 350 0.36 -22.49 12.15
N ARG A 351 1.29 -21.62 11.80
CA ARG A 351 1.17 -20.71 10.66
C ARG A 351 1.21 -21.45 9.32
N ALA A 352 1.68 -22.70 9.31
CA ALA A 352 1.61 -23.57 8.13
C ALA A 352 0.28 -24.35 8.01
N ALA A 353 -0.62 -24.23 8.97
CA ALA A 353 -1.86 -25.03 9.00
C ALA A 353 -2.83 -24.72 7.82
N PHE A 354 -2.66 -23.59 7.13
CA PHE A 354 -3.45 -23.24 5.96
C PHE A 354 -2.79 -23.66 4.63
N PHE A 355 -1.62 -24.30 4.65
CA PHE A 355 -0.98 -24.76 3.42
C PHE A 355 -1.75 -25.94 2.81
N TYR A 356 -1.98 -25.84 1.51
CA TYR A 356 -2.62 -26.90 0.76
C TYR A 356 -1.58 -27.64 -0.08
N THR A 357 -1.39 -28.93 0.24
CA THR A 357 -0.32 -29.76 -0.37
C THR A 357 -0.88 -30.89 -1.25
N THR A 358 -2.20 -31.14 -1.24
CA THR A 358 -2.81 -32.25 -1.97
C THR A 358 -2.67 -32.03 -3.47
N GLY A 359 -1.96 -32.94 -4.14
CA GLY A 359 -1.71 -32.88 -5.58
C GLY A 359 -0.72 -31.78 -5.99
N GLN A 360 0.00 -31.20 -5.04
CA GLN A 360 1.00 -30.16 -5.32
C GLN A 360 2.42 -30.63 -5.02
N THR A 361 3.39 -30.03 -5.70
CA THR A 361 4.82 -30.19 -5.43
C THR A 361 5.39 -28.91 -4.86
N ASP A 362 6.39 -29.00 -3.99
CA ASP A 362 7.04 -27.79 -3.45
C ASP A 362 7.90 -27.05 -4.49
N SER A 363 8.35 -27.74 -5.53
CA SER A 363 9.16 -27.17 -6.59
C SER A 363 8.33 -26.47 -7.67
N VAL A 364 8.63 -25.21 -7.96
CA VAL A 364 8.02 -24.44 -9.05
C VAL A 364 8.80 -24.67 -10.34
N SER A 365 8.68 -25.85 -10.91
CA SER A 365 9.33 -26.20 -12.19
C SER A 365 8.65 -25.55 -13.40
N ASP A 366 7.36 -25.29 -13.31
CA ASP A 366 6.55 -24.57 -14.29
C ASP A 366 5.68 -23.52 -13.59
N ARG A 367 5.79 -22.25 -14.02
CA ARG A 367 4.98 -21.16 -13.47
C ARG A 367 3.52 -21.25 -13.88
N GLY A 368 3.24 -21.75 -15.08
CA GLY A 368 1.87 -21.86 -15.61
C GLY A 368 1.04 -22.95 -14.94
N ASP A 369 1.68 -23.96 -14.35
CA ASP A 369 1.02 -25.08 -13.67
C ASP A 369 0.82 -24.75 -12.17
N PHE A 370 -0.44 -24.52 -11.76
CA PHE A 370 -0.76 -24.22 -10.36
C PHE A 370 -0.37 -25.34 -9.39
N THR A 371 -0.20 -26.59 -9.85
CA THR A 371 0.23 -27.71 -9.02
C THR A 371 1.74 -27.70 -8.70
N LYS A 372 2.51 -26.82 -9.33
CA LYS A 372 3.94 -26.61 -9.09
C LYS A 372 4.17 -25.41 -8.17
N GLY A 373 4.48 -25.67 -6.94
CA GLY A 373 4.47 -24.78 -5.79
C GLY A 373 3.35 -25.13 -4.81
N ILE A 374 3.45 -24.71 -3.56
CA ILE A 374 2.45 -25.01 -2.52
C ILE A 374 1.47 -23.84 -2.42
N ALA A 375 0.17 -24.10 -2.57
CA ALA A 375 -0.84 -23.08 -2.31
C ALA A 375 -0.91 -22.75 -0.81
N ALA A 376 -1.04 -21.46 -0.51
CA ALA A 376 -1.08 -20.97 0.86
C ALA A 376 -2.21 -19.95 1.03
N PRO A 377 -3.46 -20.39 1.09
CA PRO A 377 -4.63 -19.54 1.28
C PRO A 377 -4.68 -19.01 2.71
N LYS A 378 -3.77 -18.11 3.02
CA LYS A 378 -3.66 -17.45 4.32
C LYS A 378 -4.93 -16.68 4.66
N PHE A 379 -5.42 -15.92 3.70
CA PHE A 379 -6.67 -15.15 3.81
C PHE A 379 -7.86 -16.02 3.42
N THR A 380 -9.00 -15.80 4.08
CA THR A 380 -10.23 -16.52 3.80
C THR A 380 -11.43 -15.59 3.98
N ASN A 381 -12.44 -15.76 3.13
CA ASN A 381 -13.72 -15.06 3.25
C ASN A 381 -14.72 -15.82 4.16
N LEU A 382 -14.22 -16.74 5.00
CA LEU A 382 -14.98 -17.29 6.11
C LEU A 382 -14.71 -16.49 7.38
N LYS A 383 -15.70 -16.42 8.26
CA LYS A 383 -15.55 -15.91 9.63
C LYS A 383 -14.76 -16.91 10.49
N ALA A 384 -14.27 -16.46 11.63
CA ALA A 384 -13.51 -17.30 12.56
C ALA A 384 -14.29 -18.53 13.07
N ASN A 385 -15.61 -18.46 13.11
CA ASN A 385 -16.50 -19.58 13.47
C ASN A 385 -16.84 -20.52 12.29
N GLY A 386 -16.34 -20.24 11.07
CA GLY A 386 -16.59 -21.02 9.86
C GLY A 386 -17.80 -20.57 9.05
N ASP A 387 -18.58 -19.59 9.49
CA ASP A 387 -19.68 -19.04 8.73
C ASP A 387 -19.19 -18.27 7.49
N THR A 388 -20.01 -18.20 6.46
CA THR A 388 -19.71 -17.43 5.26
C THR A 388 -19.83 -15.91 5.52
N ALA A 389 -19.05 -15.13 4.79
CA ALA A 389 -19.17 -13.68 4.69
C ALA A 389 -20.47 -13.25 3.98
N GLN A 390 -20.69 -11.94 3.85
CA GLN A 390 -21.91 -11.39 3.24
C GLN A 390 -22.03 -11.66 1.74
N ALA A 391 -20.91 -11.76 1.04
CA ALA A 391 -20.82 -12.03 -0.39
C ALA A 391 -19.69 -13.02 -0.67
N LYS A 392 -19.76 -13.74 -1.80
CA LYS A 392 -18.77 -14.75 -2.19
C LYS A 392 -17.89 -14.31 -3.36
N GLY A 393 -18.42 -13.49 -4.26
CA GLY A 393 -17.67 -12.96 -5.41
C GLY A 393 -16.77 -11.78 -5.04
N MET A 394 -17.14 -11.04 -4.00
CA MET A 394 -16.33 -9.99 -3.36
C MET A 394 -16.20 -10.33 -1.89
N VAL A 395 -15.14 -9.87 -1.22
CA VAL A 395 -14.78 -10.36 0.10
C VAL A 395 -14.91 -9.30 1.20
N ASP A 396 -15.15 -9.77 2.44
CA ASP A 396 -15.27 -8.91 3.62
C ASP A 396 -13.98 -8.83 4.44
N THR A 397 -12.97 -9.65 4.12
CA THR A 397 -11.73 -9.74 4.91
C THR A 397 -10.86 -8.50 4.73
N ASP A 398 -10.51 -7.83 5.82
CA ASP A 398 -9.63 -6.67 5.79
C ASP A 398 -8.17 -7.08 5.57
N PHE A 399 -7.40 -6.27 4.83
CA PHE A 399 -5.97 -6.46 4.71
C PHE A 399 -5.24 -5.74 5.84
N PRO A 400 -4.44 -6.44 6.68
CA PRO A 400 -3.64 -5.81 7.72
C PRO A 400 -2.47 -5.04 7.11
N ILE A 401 -2.56 -3.69 7.09
CA ILE A 401 -1.45 -2.82 6.70
C ILE A 401 -0.40 -2.80 7.83
N PHE A 402 -0.86 -2.67 9.08
CA PHE A 402 -0.02 -2.71 10.27
C PHE A 402 -0.68 -3.56 11.37
N ARG A 403 0.12 -4.39 12.03
CA ARG A 403 -0.29 -5.22 13.18
C ARG A 403 0.83 -5.39 14.20
N LEU A 404 0.46 -5.72 15.44
CA LEU A 404 1.35 -5.77 16.60
C LEU A 404 2.56 -6.68 16.41
N ALA A 405 2.39 -7.86 15.78
CA ALA A 405 3.51 -8.78 15.60
C ALA A 405 4.65 -8.16 14.77
N ASP A 406 4.34 -7.29 13.79
CA ASP A 406 5.38 -6.58 13.05
C ASP A 406 6.12 -5.58 13.97
N ALA A 407 5.40 -4.86 14.86
CA ALA A 407 6.05 -4.00 15.86
C ALA A 407 6.99 -4.80 16.79
N TYR A 408 6.59 -5.99 17.22
CA TYR A 408 7.44 -6.89 18.02
C TYR A 408 8.72 -7.27 17.27
N LEU A 409 8.60 -7.63 15.98
CA LEU A 409 9.74 -8.02 15.15
C LEU A 409 10.63 -6.82 14.79
N ILE A 410 10.06 -5.63 14.57
CA ILE A 410 10.82 -4.38 14.39
C ILE A 410 11.64 -4.06 15.63
N TYR A 411 11.04 -4.12 16.83
CA TYR A 411 11.76 -3.86 18.07
C TYR A 411 12.92 -4.84 18.27
N ALA A 412 12.67 -6.14 18.05
CA ALA A 412 13.70 -7.18 18.18
C ALA A 412 14.84 -6.98 17.17
N GLU A 413 14.53 -6.71 15.90
CA GLU A 413 15.53 -6.44 14.87
C GLU A 413 16.35 -5.18 15.18
N ALA A 414 15.68 -4.09 15.55
CA ALA A 414 16.33 -2.83 15.89
C ALA A 414 17.30 -3.00 17.08
N ASN A 415 16.89 -3.72 18.13
CA ASN A 415 17.75 -4.01 19.26
C ASN A 415 18.99 -4.83 18.87
N ILE A 416 18.84 -5.91 18.10
CA ILE A 416 19.94 -6.75 17.60
C ILE A 416 20.91 -5.94 16.74
N ARG A 417 20.42 -4.97 15.97
CA ARG A 417 21.23 -4.06 15.12
C ARG A 417 21.87 -2.90 15.90
N GLY A 418 21.78 -2.90 17.23
CA GLY A 418 22.39 -1.87 18.08
C GLY A 418 21.53 -0.63 18.33
N GLY A 419 20.24 -0.68 18.04
CA GLY A 419 19.29 0.41 18.28
C GLY A 419 18.96 0.70 19.75
N GLY A 420 19.61 0.00 20.68
CA GLY A 420 19.35 0.19 22.11
C GLY A 420 18.03 -0.45 22.57
N GLY A 421 17.44 0.06 23.64
CA GLY A 421 16.31 -0.53 24.30
C GLY A 421 16.69 -1.77 25.15
N SER A 422 15.69 -2.50 25.64
CA SER A 422 15.90 -3.68 26.48
C SER A 422 16.04 -4.96 25.65
N ALA A 423 17.20 -5.62 25.73
CA ALA A 423 17.41 -6.93 25.11
C ALA A 423 16.45 -8.01 25.70
N ALA A 424 16.10 -7.89 26.96
CA ALA A 424 15.11 -8.78 27.60
C ALA A 424 13.71 -8.58 26.99
N ASN A 425 13.31 -7.34 26.74
CA ASN A 425 12.04 -7.05 26.05
C ASN A 425 12.07 -7.55 24.60
N ALA A 426 13.16 -7.32 23.87
CA ALA A 426 13.33 -7.79 22.52
C ALA A 426 13.18 -9.32 22.42
N LEU A 427 13.79 -10.06 23.33
CA LEU A 427 13.65 -11.52 23.45
C LEU A 427 12.21 -11.92 23.80
N THR A 428 11.57 -11.20 24.73
CA THR A 428 10.19 -11.44 25.14
C THR A 428 9.23 -11.26 23.97
N TYR A 429 9.35 -10.17 23.19
CA TYR A 429 8.48 -9.89 22.06
C TYR A 429 8.69 -10.90 20.92
N LEU A 430 9.93 -11.24 20.61
CA LEU A 430 10.25 -12.27 19.64
C LEU A 430 9.66 -13.62 20.04
N ASN A 431 9.83 -14.01 21.32
CA ASN A 431 9.29 -15.25 21.85
C ASN A 431 7.76 -15.25 21.92
N ALA A 432 7.09 -14.11 22.14
CA ALA A 432 5.63 -14.03 22.12
C ALA A 432 5.06 -14.42 20.74
N VAL A 433 5.67 -13.96 19.65
CA VAL A 433 5.32 -14.38 18.28
C VAL A 433 5.49 -15.88 18.09
N ARG A 434 6.60 -16.43 18.59
CA ARG A 434 6.90 -17.86 18.48
C ARG A 434 6.00 -18.73 19.37
N GLN A 435 5.68 -18.28 20.58
CA GLN A 435 4.76 -18.99 21.48
C GLN A 435 3.37 -19.12 20.86
N ARG A 436 2.87 -18.08 20.20
CA ARG A 436 1.62 -18.17 19.45
C ARG A 436 1.73 -19.19 18.31
N ALA A 437 2.84 -19.15 17.56
CA ALA A 437 3.05 -20.01 16.41
C ALA A 437 3.18 -21.51 16.78
N TYR A 438 3.79 -21.82 17.92
CA TYR A 438 4.06 -23.20 18.35
C TYR A 438 3.16 -23.68 19.51
N GLY A 439 2.19 -22.87 19.94
CA GLY A 439 1.26 -23.22 21.02
C GLY A 439 1.90 -23.35 22.40
N GLY A 440 3.09 -22.74 22.62
CA GLY A 440 3.81 -22.79 23.88
C GLY A 440 5.29 -22.39 23.79
N THR A 441 6.05 -22.66 24.82
CA THR A 441 7.42 -22.18 24.99
C THR A 441 8.50 -23.07 24.38
N SER A 442 8.15 -24.24 23.83
CA SER A 442 9.11 -25.24 23.32
C SER A 442 10.02 -24.74 22.20
N ALA A 443 9.55 -23.75 21.44
CA ALA A 443 10.30 -23.14 20.34
C ALA A 443 10.90 -21.76 20.70
N ASN A 444 10.91 -21.39 21.99
CA ASN A 444 11.50 -20.12 22.42
C ASN A 444 13.02 -20.10 22.23
N PHE A 445 13.52 -18.92 21.88
CA PHE A 445 14.95 -18.65 21.98
C PHE A 445 15.32 -18.40 23.45
N ALA A 446 16.46 -18.96 23.89
CA ALA A 446 17.01 -18.69 25.20
C ALA A 446 17.72 -17.33 25.30
N ALA A 447 18.20 -16.81 24.15
CA ALA A 447 18.84 -15.51 23.99
C ALA A 447 18.47 -14.94 22.61
N LEU A 448 18.73 -13.65 22.40
CA LEU A 448 18.52 -13.03 21.08
C LEU A 448 19.36 -13.74 20.01
N PRO A 449 18.73 -14.20 18.92
CA PRO A 449 19.43 -14.88 17.85
C PRO A 449 20.18 -13.89 16.94
N PRO A 450 21.06 -14.37 16.03
CA PRO A 450 21.59 -13.54 14.95
C PRO A 450 20.49 -12.89 14.10
N VAL A 451 20.77 -11.71 13.55
CA VAL A 451 19.79 -10.91 12.82
C VAL A 451 19.15 -11.66 11.63
N ASP A 452 19.87 -12.55 10.95
CA ASP A 452 19.33 -13.34 9.84
C ASP A 452 18.18 -14.26 10.26
N THR A 453 18.16 -14.66 11.55
CA THR A 453 17.05 -15.43 12.12
C THR A 453 15.77 -14.58 12.15
N ILE A 454 15.91 -13.26 12.35
CA ILE A 454 14.76 -12.34 12.32
C ILE A 454 14.19 -12.26 10.89
N LEU A 455 15.02 -12.23 9.85
CA LEU A 455 14.53 -12.26 8.46
C LEU A 455 13.68 -13.52 8.19
N ALA A 456 14.11 -14.67 8.71
CA ALA A 456 13.36 -15.92 8.59
C ALA A 456 12.04 -15.88 9.40
N GLU A 457 12.06 -15.30 10.62
CA GLU A 457 10.86 -15.17 11.45
C GLU A 457 9.86 -14.19 10.84
N ARG A 458 10.31 -13.05 10.30
CA ARG A 458 9.50 -12.10 9.56
C ARG A 458 8.83 -12.76 8.36
N GLY A 459 9.57 -13.53 7.56
CA GLY A 459 9.03 -14.26 6.40
C GLY A 459 8.05 -15.39 6.76
N ARG A 460 8.05 -15.92 8.00
CA ARG A 460 6.99 -16.82 8.49
C ARG A 460 5.76 -16.05 8.97
N GLU A 461 6.01 -15.01 9.72
CA GLU A 461 4.96 -14.23 10.39
C GLU A 461 4.18 -13.37 9.38
N LEU A 462 4.88 -12.65 8.52
CA LEU A 462 4.35 -11.65 7.60
C LEU A 462 4.14 -12.19 6.16
N LEU A 463 4.15 -13.51 5.97
CA LEU A 463 3.93 -14.15 4.68
C LEU A 463 2.74 -13.51 3.94
N PHE A 464 2.98 -13.02 2.71
CA PHE A 464 1.96 -12.39 1.85
C PHE A 464 1.32 -11.10 2.39
N GLU A 465 2.01 -10.40 3.31
CA GLU A 465 1.54 -9.10 3.83
C GLU A 465 2.30 -7.92 3.21
N ALA A 466 2.77 -8.06 1.97
CA ALA A 466 3.41 -7.02 1.16
C ALA A 466 4.63 -6.36 1.83
N SER A 467 5.52 -7.16 2.43
CA SER A 467 6.71 -6.66 3.11
C SER A 467 8.03 -7.33 2.71
N ARG A 468 7.95 -8.46 1.98
CA ARG A 468 9.12 -9.35 1.80
C ARG A 468 10.24 -8.70 1.01
N ARG A 469 9.94 -7.98 -0.09
CA ARG A 469 10.98 -7.31 -0.89
C ARG A 469 11.76 -6.28 -0.06
N SER A 470 11.06 -5.43 0.69
CA SER A 470 11.69 -4.43 1.57
C SER A 470 12.58 -5.08 2.62
N ASP A 471 12.15 -6.20 3.21
CA ASP A 471 12.96 -6.99 4.15
C ASP A 471 14.22 -7.55 3.48
N LEU A 472 14.10 -8.19 2.32
CA LEU A 472 15.24 -8.77 1.60
C LEU A 472 16.27 -7.69 1.17
N ILE A 473 15.82 -6.50 0.77
CA ILE A 473 16.69 -5.36 0.43
C ILE A 473 17.42 -4.87 1.68
N ARG A 474 16.71 -4.68 2.80
CA ARG A 474 17.34 -4.24 4.07
C ARG A 474 18.40 -5.21 4.57
N PHE A 475 18.22 -6.49 4.30
CA PHE A 475 19.21 -7.53 4.64
C PHE A 475 20.29 -7.71 3.56
N GLY A 476 20.23 -6.98 2.45
CA GLY A 476 21.23 -7.04 1.37
C GLY A 476 21.22 -8.35 0.57
N VAL A 477 20.09 -9.06 0.53
CA VAL A 477 19.98 -10.39 -0.10
C VAL A 477 18.94 -10.46 -1.23
N PHE A 478 18.27 -9.35 -1.55
CA PHE A 478 17.29 -9.29 -2.64
C PHE A 478 17.99 -9.43 -4.01
N THR A 479 19.00 -8.64 -4.27
CA THR A 479 19.83 -8.70 -5.47
C THR A 479 21.08 -9.56 -5.24
N GLY A 480 21.95 -9.67 -6.25
CA GLY A 480 23.10 -10.55 -6.18
C GLY A 480 22.75 -12.04 -6.20
N GLY A 481 23.74 -12.89 -5.95
CA GLY A 481 23.65 -14.35 -6.00
C GLY A 481 23.77 -15.05 -4.63
N THR A 482 23.90 -14.30 -3.53
CA THR A 482 24.08 -14.87 -2.18
C THR A 482 22.85 -15.65 -1.71
N TYR A 483 21.65 -15.12 -2.02
CA TYR A 483 20.38 -15.80 -1.78
C TYR A 483 19.60 -15.91 -3.09
N VAL A 484 19.30 -17.14 -3.49
CA VAL A 484 18.65 -17.45 -4.76
C VAL A 484 17.37 -18.23 -4.50
N TRP A 485 16.30 -17.91 -5.22
CA TRP A 485 15.02 -18.58 -5.19
C TRP A 485 14.51 -18.91 -6.58
N ALA A 486 13.51 -19.78 -6.66
CA ALA A 486 12.92 -20.20 -7.93
C ALA A 486 12.50 -19.00 -8.77
N TRP A 487 12.89 -18.99 -10.04
CA TRP A 487 12.59 -17.97 -11.05
C TRP A 487 13.28 -16.60 -10.86
N LYS A 488 14.05 -16.37 -9.81
CA LYS A 488 14.92 -15.21 -9.72
C LYS A 488 15.84 -15.15 -10.94
N GLY A 489 15.87 -14.02 -11.65
CA GLY A 489 16.69 -13.85 -12.85
C GLY A 489 16.25 -14.70 -14.06
N GLY A 490 15.02 -15.19 -14.08
CA GLY A 490 14.38 -15.81 -15.24
C GLY A 490 14.62 -17.31 -15.43
N THR A 491 15.28 -17.99 -14.50
CA THR A 491 15.52 -19.43 -14.59
C THR A 491 14.79 -20.21 -13.49
N PRO A 492 14.33 -21.45 -13.72
CA PRO A 492 13.63 -22.23 -12.71
C PRO A 492 14.40 -22.41 -11.39
N GLY A 493 15.72 -22.61 -11.47
CA GLY A 493 16.59 -22.72 -10.30
C GLY A 493 16.95 -21.39 -9.65
N GLY A 494 16.68 -20.31 -10.33
CA GLY A 494 17.08 -18.96 -9.97
C GLY A 494 18.53 -18.62 -10.36
N SER A 495 18.81 -17.33 -10.52
CA SER A 495 20.12 -16.76 -10.77
C SER A 495 20.27 -15.40 -10.09
N ALA A 496 21.48 -14.83 -10.10
CA ALA A 496 21.74 -13.51 -9.53
C ALA A 496 20.95 -12.42 -10.27
N LEU A 497 20.47 -11.43 -9.51
CA LEU A 497 19.94 -10.17 -10.05
C LEU A 497 20.98 -9.05 -9.90
N PRO A 498 21.11 -8.14 -10.88
CA PRO A 498 21.92 -6.93 -10.73
C PRO A 498 21.42 -6.04 -9.60
N THR A 499 22.31 -5.31 -8.93
CA THR A 499 21.99 -4.48 -7.77
C THR A 499 21.03 -3.32 -8.08
N PHE A 500 20.99 -2.82 -9.31
CA PHE A 500 20.06 -1.78 -9.70
C PHE A 500 18.58 -2.21 -9.59
N ARG A 501 18.31 -3.53 -9.56
CA ARG A 501 16.96 -4.10 -9.37
C ARG A 501 16.41 -3.92 -7.95
N ASP A 502 17.21 -3.39 -7.03
CA ASP A 502 16.69 -2.94 -5.71
C ASP A 502 15.66 -1.80 -5.84
N LEU A 503 15.63 -1.12 -6.99
CA LEU A 503 14.59 -0.13 -7.33
C LEU A 503 13.85 -0.54 -8.60
N TYR A 504 12.61 -0.12 -8.70
CA TYR A 504 11.88 -0.14 -9.95
C TYR A 504 12.21 1.10 -10.80
N PRO A 505 12.10 1.02 -12.13
CA PRO A 505 12.27 2.17 -13.00
C PRO A 505 11.12 3.18 -12.82
N LEU A 506 11.40 4.45 -13.09
CA LEU A 506 10.35 5.43 -13.34
C LEU A 506 9.70 5.11 -14.70
N PRO A 507 8.37 5.34 -14.85
CA PRO A 507 7.69 5.11 -16.12
C PRO A 507 8.32 5.90 -17.27
N ALA A 508 8.55 5.24 -18.41
CA ALA A 508 9.15 5.89 -19.59
C ALA A 508 8.35 7.12 -20.06
N ASN A 509 7.02 7.06 -19.98
CA ASN A 509 6.15 8.18 -20.35
C ASN A 509 6.31 9.40 -19.41
N GLU A 510 6.58 9.17 -18.13
CA GLU A 510 6.83 10.26 -17.17
C GLU A 510 8.14 11.00 -17.47
N LEU A 511 9.18 10.27 -17.88
CA LEU A 511 10.46 10.88 -18.26
C LEU A 511 10.34 11.74 -19.52
N ILE A 512 9.43 11.36 -20.44
CA ILE A 512 9.13 12.16 -21.63
C ILE A 512 8.32 13.40 -21.25
N ALA A 513 7.33 13.26 -20.37
CA ALA A 513 6.44 14.34 -19.97
C ALA A 513 7.09 15.35 -19.01
N ASN A 514 8.03 14.90 -18.18
CA ASN A 514 8.71 15.72 -17.18
C ASN A 514 10.24 15.67 -17.31
N PRO A 515 10.86 16.66 -17.98
CA PRO A 515 12.31 16.70 -18.20
C PRO A 515 13.13 16.90 -16.91
N ASN A 516 12.51 17.17 -15.76
CA ASN A 516 13.17 17.26 -14.48
C ASN A 516 13.45 15.90 -13.84
N LEU A 517 12.92 14.81 -14.43
CA LEU A 517 13.12 13.46 -13.91
C LEU A 517 14.36 12.81 -14.51
N GLN A 518 15.05 12.05 -13.70
CA GLN A 518 16.16 11.19 -14.09
C GLN A 518 15.82 9.75 -13.75
N GLN A 519 16.04 8.84 -14.69
CA GLN A 519 15.82 7.42 -14.50
C GLN A 519 16.77 6.85 -13.44
N ASN A 520 16.32 5.83 -12.72
CA ASN A 520 17.17 5.05 -11.83
C ASN A 520 18.32 4.40 -12.64
N PRO A 521 19.54 4.37 -12.10
CA PRO A 521 20.68 3.74 -12.78
C PRO A 521 20.38 2.29 -13.20
N GLY A 522 20.76 1.92 -14.42
CA GLY A 522 20.58 0.56 -14.95
C GLY A 522 19.32 0.34 -15.80
N TYR A 523 18.44 1.35 -15.92
CA TYR A 523 17.23 1.32 -16.76
C TYR A 523 17.30 2.27 -17.93
#